data_2b44802b5459dd85b6a75bcbc8e47ca9
#
_entry.id   2b44802b5459dd85b6a75bcbc8e47ca9
#
_cell.length_a   1.000
_cell.length_b   1.000
_cell.length_c   1.000
_cell.angle_alpha   90.00
_cell.angle_beta   90.00
_cell.angle_gamma   90.00
#
_symmetry.space_group_name_H-M   'P 1'
#
loop_
_entity.id
_entity.type
_entity.pdbx_description
1 polymer ?
#
loop_
_entity_poly.entity_id
_entity_poly.type
_entity_poly.pdbx_seq_one_letter_code
_entity_poly.pdbx_strand_id
1 'polypeptide(L)'
;MIIIDKNSYTVFSGGEVHLKALPCFTKKVGAYKIICKDYSMNGFFALAQAVEVIKRNHSKYHITVIYPYLPYARQDRVFDPTSPFSLKTFTKLLSSLFVTKVYVWDAHSDVGPGLINNCTNIPQHEIFAQCQVRSADLYISPDAGAYKKISKLPVASEVIALGTKIRNLTGNIIDTKIYGPTVEGKHCLIV
;
A
#
# COMPACT_ATOMS: atom_id res chain seq x y z
N MET A 1 -7.86 17.05 5.08
CA MET A 1 -7.61 15.65 4.68
C MET A 1 -8.65 15.28 3.62
N ILE A 2 -8.22 14.66 2.52
CA ILE A 2 -9.07 14.19 1.43
C ILE A 2 -8.94 12.66 1.39
N ILE A 3 -10.02 11.95 1.19
CA ILE A 3 -10.01 10.49 1.04
C ILE A 3 -10.50 10.19 -0.38
N ILE A 4 -9.73 9.40 -1.12
CA ILE A 4 -10.12 8.86 -2.42
C ILE A 4 -10.52 7.40 -2.22
N ASP A 5 -11.80 7.14 -2.31
CA ASP A 5 -12.42 5.83 -2.26
C ASP A 5 -13.49 5.72 -3.37
N LYS A 6 -14.20 4.61 -3.45
CA LYS A 6 -15.26 4.39 -4.46
C LYS A 6 -16.43 5.37 -4.38
N ASN A 7 -16.60 6.08 -3.25
CA ASN A 7 -17.66 7.06 -3.05
C ASN A 7 -17.22 8.49 -3.46
N SER A 8 -15.92 8.69 -3.69
CA SER A 8 -15.33 10.00 -3.96
C SER A 8 -15.54 10.47 -5.41
N TYR A 9 -15.95 9.59 -6.30
CA TYR A 9 -16.11 9.89 -7.72
C TYR A 9 -17.33 9.18 -8.31
N THR A 10 -17.70 9.56 -9.51
CA THR A 10 -18.71 8.92 -10.34
C THR A 10 -18.03 8.35 -11.58
N VAL A 11 -18.51 7.21 -12.08
CA VAL A 11 -18.13 6.68 -13.37
C VAL A 11 -19.32 6.83 -14.31
N PHE A 12 -19.15 7.55 -15.41
CA PHE A 12 -20.17 7.72 -16.43
C PHE A 12 -20.31 6.46 -17.30
N SER A 13 -21.36 6.36 -18.07
CA SER A 13 -21.65 5.18 -18.90
C SER A 13 -20.54 4.86 -19.92
N GLY A 14 -19.79 5.85 -20.36
CA GLY A 14 -18.61 5.68 -21.22
C GLY A 14 -17.33 5.24 -20.47
N GLY A 15 -17.39 5.07 -19.16
CA GLY A 15 -16.25 4.67 -18.32
C GLY A 15 -15.44 5.84 -17.77
N GLU A 16 -15.79 7.09 -18.07
CA GLU A 16 -15.08 8.26 -17.60
C GLU A 16 -15.30 8.48 -16.10
N VAL A 17 -14.22 8.70 -15.40
CA VAL A 17 -14.21 9.01 -13.97
C VAL A 17 -14.35 10.52 -13.77
N HIS A 18 -15.24 10.92 -12.88
CA HIS A 18 -15.40 12.30 -12.48
C HIS A 18 -15.37 12.41 -10.94
N LEU A 19 -14.35 13.09 -10.41
CA LEU A 19 -14.24 13.34 -8.98
C LEU A 19 -15.39 14.24 -8.51
N LYS A 20 -16.05 13.87 -7.43
CA LYS A 20 -17.03 14.74 -6.79
C LYS A 20 -16.34 15.98 -6.23
N ALA A 21 -17.08 17.08 -6.15
CA ALA A 21 -16.52 18.35 -5.68
C ALA A 21 -15.78 18.18 -4.35
N LEU A 22 -14.56 18.68 -4.32
CA LEU A 22 -13.79 18.79 -3.07
C LEU A 22 -14.35 19.88 -2.19
N PRO A 23 -14.18 19.81 -0.85
CA PRO A 23 -14.55 20.90 0.04
C PRO A 23 -13.93 22.24 -0.40
N CYS A 24 -14.66 23.32 -0.25
CA CYS A 24 -14.21 24.66 -0.65
C CYS A 24 -12.86 25.02 -0.02
N PHE A 25 -11.94 25.50 -0.84
CA PHE A 25 -10.62 25.93 -0.40
C PHE A 25 -10.69 27.43 0.00
N THR A 26 -10.63 27.69 1.29
CA THR A 26 -10.70 29.06 1.83
C THR A 26 -9.33 29.74 1.98
N LYS A 27 -8.24 28.98 1.83
CA LYS A 27 -6.86 29.47 2.03
C LYS A 27 -6.06 29.51 0.73
N LYS A 28 -5.32 30.61 0.51
CA LYS A 28 -4.42 30.78 -0.64
C LYS A 28 -3.19 29.85 -0.62
N VAL A 29 -2.84 29.30 0.53
CA VAL A 29 -1.72 28.37 0.74
C VAL A 29 -2.25 27.16 1.50
N GLY A 30 -1.97 25.96 1.01
CA GLY A 30 -2.53 24.76 1.60
C GLY A 30 -1.58 23.59 1.70
N ALA A 31 -1.59 22.93 2.86
CA ALA A 31 -1.07 21.58 3.03
C ALA A 31 -2.23 20.57 2.93
N TYR A 32 -2.12 19.65 1.98
CA TYR A 32 -3.15 18.68 1.68
C TYR A 32 -2.62 17.27 1.92
N LYS A 33 -3.37 16.49 2.70
CA LYS A 33 -3.15 15.04 2.82
C LYS A 33 -4.26 14.34 2.06
N ILE A 34 -3.89 13.50 1.09
CA ILE A 34 -4.80 12.67 0.29
C ILE A 34 -4.52 11.21 0.61
N ILE A 35 -5.50 10.51 1.16
CA ILE A 35 -5.42 9.08 1.44
C ILE A 35 -6.14 8.33 0.32
N CYS A 36 -5.42 7.47 -0.40
CA CYS A 36 -5.96 6.67 -1.48
C CYS A 36 -6.38 5.29 -0.94
N LYS A 37 -7.69 5.06 -0.87
CA LYS A 37 -8.31 3.81 -0.43
C LYS A 37 -8.92 3.02 -1.59
N ASP A 38 -9.02 3.61 -2.77
CA ASP A 38 -9.32 2.90 -4.00
C ASP A 38 -8.03 2.68 -4.80
N TYR A 39 -7.65 1.44 -4.94
CA TYR A 39 -6.39 1.01 -5.57
C TYR A 39 -6.54 0.69 -7.07
N SER A 40 -7.72 0.93 -7.63
CA SER A 40 -7.99 0.80 -9.07
C SER A 40 -7.44 1.99 -9.87
N MET A 41 -7.40 1.85 -11.19
CA MET A 41 -7.06 2.98 -12.08
C MET A 41 -8.09 4.11 -12.02
N ASN A 42 -9.34 3.81 -11.69
CA ASN A 42 -10.36 4.83 -11.45
C ASN A 42 -10.02 5.66 -10.20
N GLY A 43 -9.60 5.01 -9.11
CA GLY A 43 -9.12 5.69 -7.91
C GLY A 43 -7.86 6.52 -8.18
N PHE A 44 -6.93 6.03 -9.00
CA PHE A 44 -5.79 6.81 -9.44
C PHE A 44 -6.18 8.04 -10.25
N PHE A 45 -7.12 7.92 -11.18
CA PHE A 45 -7.59 9.04 -11.98
C PHE A 45 -8.33 10.08 -11.14
N ALA A 46 -9.13 9.63 -10.15
CA ALA A 46 -9.75 10.52 -9.17
C ALA A 46 -8.70 11.29 -8.33
N LEU A 47 -7.59 10.62 -7.94
CA LEU A 47 -6.45 11.27 -7.31
C LEU A 47 -5.84 12.36 -8.22
N ALA A 48 -5.63 12.04 -9.50
CA ALA A 48 -5.07 13.00 -10.46
C ALA A 48 -5.95 14.24 -10.59
N GLN A 49 -7.28 14.07 -10.66
CA GLN A 49 -8.24 15.17 -10.67
C GLN A 49 -8.19 15.98 -9.36
N ALA A 50 -8.07 15.32 -8.20
CA ALA A 50 -7.94 16.02 -6.92
C ALA A 50 -6.66 16.88 -6.88
N VAL A 51 -5.54 16.34 -7.36
CA VAL A 51 -4.27 17.08 -7.46
C VAL A 51 -4.41 18.26 -8.41
N GLU A 52 -5.07 18.10 -9.57
CA GLU A 52 -5.35 19.18 -10.52
C GLU A 52 -6.14 20.30 -9.86
N VAL A 53 -7.26 19.98 -9.21
CA VAL A 53 -8.11 20.96 -8.52
C VAL A 53 -7.31 21.75 -7.46
N ILE A 54 -6.47 21.07 -6.67
CA ILE A 54 -5.63 21.72 -5.68
C ILE A 54 -4.65 22.70 -6.36
N LYS A 55 -3.94 22.25 -7.39
CA LYS A 55 -2.93 23.03 -8.10
C LYS A 55 -3.53 24.25 -8.79
N ARG A 56 -4.70 24.11 -9.40
CA ARG A 56 -5.39 25.19 -10.07
C ARG A 56 -5.89 26.28 -9.12
N ASN A 57 -6.25 25.91 -7.89
CA ASN A 57 -6.82 26.85 -6.91
C ASN A 57 -5.79 27.42 -5.93
N HIS A 58 -4.54 26.94 -5.94
CA HIS A 58 -3.50 27.39 -5.00
C HIS A 58 -2.18 27.69 -5.70
N SER A 59 -1.67 28.89 -5.51
CA SER A 59 -0.35 29.28 -6.01
C SER A 59 0.81 28.61 -5.26
N LYS A 60 0.58 28.24 -4.00
CA LYS A 60 1.53 27.49 -3.16
C LYS A 60 0.80 26.34 -2.50
N TYR A 61 1.30 25.12 -2.68
CA TYR A 61 0.69 23.92 -2.14
C TYR A 61 1.77 22.94 -1.68
N HIS A 62 1.40 22.12 -0.69
CA HIS A 62 2.13 20.94 -0.27
C HIS A 62 1.16 19.77 -0.30
N ILE A 63 1.32 18.85 -1.25
CA ILE A 63 0.45 17.70 -1.43
C ILE A 63 1.18 16.44 -0.96
N THR A 64 0.65 15.81 0.08
CA THR A 64 1.09 14.51 0.58
C THR A 64 0.06 13.46 0.17
N VAL A 65 0.50 12.44 -0.57
CA VAL A 65 -0.31 11.28 -0.93
C VAL A 65 0.05 10.11 -0.02
N ILE A 66 -0.95 9.41 0.50
CA ILE A 66 -0.78 8.25 1.36
C ILE A 66 -1.47 7.06 0.69
N TYR A 67 -0.70 6.01 0.42
CA TYR A 67 -1.18 4.72 -0.04
C TYR A 67 -1.08 3.69 1.08
N PRO A 68 -2.18 3.33 1.77
CA PRO A 68 -2.21 2.20 2.69
C PRO A 68 -1.85 0.87 2.00
N TYR A 69 -2.13 0.75 0.71
CA TYR A 69 -1.67 -0.31 -0.17
C TYR A 69 -1.21 0.30 -1.49
N LEU A 70 0.02 0.01 -1.91
CA LEU A 70 0.55 0.50 -3.18
C LEU A 70 0.02 -0.34 -4.34
N PRO A 71 -0.73 0.23 -5.30
CA PRO A 71 -1.17 -0.49 -6.48
C PRO A 71 -0.01 -1.11 -7.25
N TYR A 72 -0.23 -2.30 -7.82
CA TYR A 72 0.78 -3.04 -8.60
C TYR A 72 2.05 -3.45 -7.83
N ALA A 73 2.12 -3.29 -6.51
CA ALA A 73 3.32 -3.58 -5.72
C ALA A 73 3.83 -5.03 -5.86
N ARG A 74 2.94 -6.00 -6.16
CA ARG A 74 3.29 -7.41 -6.38
C ARG A 74 3.85 -7.70 -7.77
N GLN A 75 3.81 -6.73 -8.71
CA GLN A 75 4.31 -6.82 -10.07
C GLN A 75 5.57 -5.96 -10.20
N ASP A 76 6.56 -6.26 -9.35
CA ASP A 76 7.73 -5.44 -9.05
C ASP A 76 8.97 -5.80 -9.91
N ARG A 77 8.80 -6.66 -10.91
CA ARG A 77 9.88 -7.12 -11.80
C ARG A 77 9.35 -7.59 -13.14
N VAL A 78 10.26 -7.71 -14.10
CA VAL A 78 10.02 -8.36 -15.39
C VAL A 78 10.33 -9.84 -15.22
N PHE A 79 9.41 -10.72 -15.59
CA PHE A 79 9.61 -12.19 -15.55
C PHE A 79 10.19 -12.73 -16.86
N ASP A 80 9.80 -12.13 -17.98
CA ASP A 80 10.26 -12.47 -19.34
C ASP A 80 10.23 -11.21 -20.21
N PRO A 81 10.90 -11.18 -21.38
CA PRO A 81 10.98 -10.00 -22.24
C PRO A 81 9.64 -9.43 -22.70
N THR A 82 8.57 -10.23 -22.71
CA THR A 82 7.22 -9.83 -23.12
C THR A 82 6.34 -9.41 -21.95
N SER A 83 6.77 -9.67 -20.71
CA SER A 83 6.01 -9.35 -19.51
C SER A 83 6.13 -7.87 -19.12
N PRO A 84 5.04 -7.20 -18.77
CA PRO A 84 5.08 -5.81 -18.35
C PRO A 84 5.69 -5.65 -16.94
N PHE A 85 6.39 -4.56 -16.72
CA PHE A 85 6.75 -4.09 -15.38
C PHE A 85 5.69 -3.11 -14.90
N SER A 86 4.54 -3.63 -14.43
CA SER A 86 3.35 -2.83 -14.14
C SER A 86 3.60 -1.81 -13.02
N LEU A 87 4.34 -2.18 -11.97
CA LEU A 87 4.69 -1.25 -10.90
C LEU A 87 5.46 -0.04 -11.42
N LYS A 88 6.45 -0.26 -12.31
CA LYS A 88 7.22 0.84 -12.92
C LYS A 88 6.32 1.75 -13.76
N THR A 89 5.37 1.19 -14.49
CA THR A 89 4.39 1.96 -15.27
C THR A 89 3.53 2.82 -14.34
N PHE A 90 2.96 2.24 -13.28
CA PHE A 90 2.14 2.95 -12.32
C PHE A 90 2.92 4.06 -11.60
N THR A 91 4.14 3.78 -11.14
CA THR A 91 4.96 4.77 -10.42
C THR A 91 5.37 5.95 -11.31
N LYS A 92 5.57 5.74 -12.61
CA LYS A 92 5.79 6.83 -13.58
C LYS A 92 4.57 7.74 -13.67
N LEU A 93 3.35 7.15 -13.78
CA LEU A 93 2.10 7.92 -13.80
C LEU A 93 1.91 8.70 -12.48
N LEU A 94 2.20 8.08 -11.34
CA LEU A 94 2.13 8.75 -10.04
C LEU A 94 3.14 9.91 -9.95
N SER A 95 4.35 9.72 -10.43
CA SER A 95 5.38 10.77 -10.44
C SER A 95 5.02 11.96 -11.33
N SER A 96 4.26 11.74 -12.44
CA SER A 96 3.79 12.83 -13.31
C SER A 96 2.78 13.76 -12.63
N LEU A 97 2.23 13.36 -11.50
CA LEU A 97 1.36 14.24 -10.71
C LEU A 97 2.14 15.31 -9.93
N PHE A 98 3.48 15.21 -9.83
CA PHE A 98 4.34 16.16 -9.14
C PHE A 98 3.83 16.53 -7.73
N VAL A 99 3.45 15.50 -6.95
CA VAL A 99 3.09 15.68 -5.54
C VAL A 99 4.35 15.87 -4.70
N THR A 100 4.21 16.53 -3.55
CA THR A 100 5.37 16.90 -2.73
C THR A 100 5.96 15.70 -1.99
N LYS A 101 5.11 14.79 -1.52
CA LYS A 101 5.51 13.61 -0.73
C LYS A 101 4.56 12.45 -0.97
N VAL A 102 5.11 11.25 -0.97
CA VAL A 102 4.32 10.01 -1.00
C VAL A 102 4.67 9.18 0.24
N TYR A 103 3.67 8.67 0.93
CA TYR A 103 3.81 7.63 1.95
C TYR A 103 3.16 6.35 1.46
N VAL A 104 3.86 5.25 1.61
CA VAL A 104 3.36 3.90 1.35
C VAL A 104 3.41 3.13 2.67
N TRP A 105 2.34 2.41 3.00
CA TRP A 105 2.32 1.55 4.17
C TRP A 105 2.69 0.14 3.77
N ASP A 106 3.69 -0.41 4.44
CA ASP A 106 4.16 -1.79 4.29
C ASP A 106 4.30 -2.24 2.83
N ALA A 107 5.12 -1.55 2.06
CA ALA A 107 5.38 -1.91 0.68
C ALA A 107 5.76 -3.39 0.54
N HIS A 108 5.26 -4.04 -0.52
CA HIS A 108 5.53 -5.45 -0.81
C HIS A 108 7.04 -5.75 -0.92
N SER A 109 7.79 -4.79 -1.50
CA SER A 109 9.25 -4.81 -1.63
C SER A 109 9.78 -3.38 -1.68
N ASP A 110 11.09 -3.20 -1.58
CA ASP A 110 11.75 -1.89 -1.66
C ASP A 110 11.72 -1.28 -3.08
N VAL A 111 11.33 -2.07 -4.08
CA VAL A 111 11.28 -1.62 -5.49
C VAL A 111 10.26 -0.49 -5.66
N GLY A 112 9.06 -0.63 -5.08
CA GLY A 112 8.02 0.40 -5.19
C GLY A 112 8.45 1.76 -4.62
N PRO A 113 8.84 1.83 -3.34
CA PRO A 113 9.39 3.05 -2.76
C PRO A 113 10.58 3.62 -3.52
N GLY A 114 11.48 2.77 -4.04
CA GLY A 114 12.65 3.19 -4.83
C GLY A 114 12.30 3.81 -6.19
N LEU A 115 11.14 3.47 -6.76
CA LEU A 115 10.67 4.01 -8.04
C LEU A 115 9.84 5.30 -7.91
N ILE A 116 9.43 5.67 -6.70
CA ILE A 116 8.57 6.84 -6.45
C ILE A 116 9.43 7.98 -5.89
N ASN A 117 9.40 9.14 -6.55
CA ASN A 117 10.08 10.33 -6.06
C ASN A 117 9.52 10.77 -4.69
N ASN A 118 10.41 11.12 -3.76
CA ASN A 118 10.05 11.60 -2.42
C ASN A 118 9.12 10.62 -1.66
N CYS A 119 9.34 9.30 -1.81
CA CYS A 119 8.60 8.27 -1.13
C CYS A 119 9.20 7.96 0.25
N THR A 120 8.32 7.68 1.20
CA THR A 120 8.67 7.06 2.48
C THR A 120 7.80 5.82 2.65
N ASN A 121 8.44 4.66 2.83
CA ASN A 121 7.75 3.45 3.25
C ASN A 121 7.62 3.48 4.78
N ILE A 122 6.40 3.29 5.28
CA ILE A 122 6.12 3.06 6.70
C ILE A 122 6.07 1.54 6.89
N PRO A 123 7.06 0.92 7.52
CA PRO A 123 7.12 -0.52 7.61
C PRO A 123 6.06 -1.08 8.56
N GLN A 124 5.69 -2.34 8.37
CA GLN A 124 4.63 -3.02 9.12
C GLN A 124 4.80 -2.91 10.63
N HIS A 125 6.02 -3.06 11.15
CA HIS A 125 6.26 -3.00 12.59
C HIS A 125 5.98 -1.62 13.22
N GLU A 126 6.19 -0.52 12.48
CA GLU A 126 5.83 0.82 12.93
C GLU A 126 4.32 1.02 12.93
N ILE A 127 3.61 0.47 11.93
CA ILE A 127 2.15 0.50 11.88
C ILE A 127 1.58 -0.34 13.02
N PHE A 128 2.13 -1.53 13.22
CA PHE A 128 1.71 -2.46 14.27
C PHE A 128 1.88 -1.86 15.67
N ALA A 129 3.00 -1.16 15.91
CA ALA A 129 3.26 -0.50 17.20
C ALA A 129 2.23 0.60 17.54
N GLN A 130 1.57 1.18 16.53
CA GLN A 130 0.51 2.18 16.71
C GLN A 130 -0.88 1.56 16.87
N CYS A 131 -1.03 0.28 16.55
CA CYS A 131 -2.28 -0.45 16.72
C CYS A 131 -2.32 -1.04 18.14
N GLN A 132 -3.46 -0.91 18.84
CA GLN A 132 -3.71 -1.65 20.08
C GLN A 132 -4.00 -3.12 19.73
N VAL A 133 -2.98 -3.85 19.28
CA VAL A 133 -3.10 -5.27 18.98
C VAL A 133 -3.12 -6.04 20.31
N ARG A 134 -4.11 -6.92 20.45
CA ARG A 134 -4.18 -7.80 21.62
C ARG A 134 -2.94 -8.70 21.65
N SER A 135 -2.41 -8.96 22.84
CA SER A 135 -1.36 -9.95 23.01
C SER A 135 -1.81 -11.31 22.46
N ALA A 136 -0.96 -11.96 21.71
CA ALA A 136 -1.16 -13.32 21.22
C ALA A 136 -0.14 -14.24 21.89
N ASP A 137 -0.53 -15.52 22.07
CA ASP A 137 0.40 -16.55 22.58
C ASP A 137 1.44 -16.91 21.53
N LEU A 138 1.10 -16.71 20.25
CA LEU A 138 1.94 -17.08 19.13
C LEU A 138 1.69 -16.15 17.93
N TYR A 139 2.76 -15.70 17.31
CA TYR A 139 2.73 -14.97 16.05
C TYR A 139 3.10 -15.90 14.91
N ILE A 140 2.34 -15.87 13.82
CA ILE A 140 2.56 -16.75 12.67
C ILE A 140 2.94 -15.89 11.46
N SER A 141 4.11 -16.15 10.92
CA SER A 141 4.52 -15.65 9.63
C SER A 141 3.96 -16.52 8.51
N PRO A 142 3.16 -16.00 7.58
CA PRO A 142 2.58 -16.80 6.50
C PRO A 142 3.60 -17.31 5.47
N ASP A 143 4.78 -16.71 5.41
CA ASP A 143 5.88 -17.11 4.54
C ASP A 143 7.22 -16.47 4.96
N ALA A 144 8.31 -16.90 4.34
CA ALA A 144 9.66 -16.40 4.62
C ALA A 144 9.84 -14.89 4.36
N GLY A 145 9.07 -14.31 3.42
CA GLY A 145 9.07 -12.87 3.16
C GLY A 145 8.47 -12.08 4.32
N ALA A 146 7.33 -12.54 4.83
CA ALA A 146 6.67 -11.95 5.98
C ALA A 146 7.49 -12.14 7.27
N TYR A 147 8.24 -13.24 7.41
CA TYR A 147 9.10 -13.48 8.57
C TYR A 147 10.08 -12.33 8.84
N LYS A 148 10.71 -11.79 7.79
CA LYS A 148 11.62 -10.65 7.92
C LYS A 148 10.94 -9.39 8.47
N LYS A 149 9.63 -9.26 8.30
CA LYS A 149 8.84 -8.13 8.81
C LYS A 149 8.44 -8.40 10.26
N ILE A 150 7.93 -9.59 10.55
CA ILE A 150 7.51 -10.00 11.91
C ILE A 150 8.68 -9.99 12.90
N SER A 151 9.88 -10.42 12.48
CA SER A 151 11.06 -10.44 13.32
C SER A 151 11.50 -9.05 13.84
N LYS A 152 10.94 -7.98 13.28
CA LYS A 152 11.13 -6.61 13.73
C LYS A 152 10.03 -6.14 14.70
N LEU A 153 9.01 -6.93 14.94
CA LEU A 153 8.02 -6.63 15.96
C LEU A 153 8.62 -6.75 17.35
N PRO A 154 8.13 -5.98 18.32
CA PRO A 154 8.59 -6.07 19.72
C PRO A 154 8.02 -7.33 20.42
N VAL A 155 8.26 -8.50 19.82
CA VAL A 155 7.83 -9.82 20.34
C VAL A 155 9.03 -10.74 20.42
N ALA A 156 9.03 -11.67 21.35
CA ALA A 156 10.10 -12.63 21.48
C ALA A 156 10.15 -13.57 20.27
N SER A 157 11.35 -13.89 19.78
CA SER A 157 11.53 -14.71 18.58
C SER A 157 11.01 -16.14 18.74
N GLU A 158 11.01 -16.69 19.95
CA GLU A 158 10.50 -18.02 20.28
C GLU A 158 8.97 -18.14 20.15
N VAL A 159 8.25 -17.04 20.08
CA VAL A 159 6.78 -17.03 19.86
C VAL A 159 6.40 -16.81 18.41
N ILE A 160 7.36 -16.94 17.49
CA ILE A 160 7.12 -16.80 16.05
C ILE A 160 7.17 -18.16 15.37
N ALA A 161 6.06 -18.56 14.74
CA ALA A 161 6.01 -19.71 13.84
C ALA A 161 6.14 -19.25 12.39
N LEU A 162 6.80 -20.06 11.55
CA LEU A 162 7.02 -19.79 10.13
C LEU A 162 6.12 -20.68 9.27
N GLY A 163 5.24 -20.08 8.50
CA GLY A 163 4.53 -20.72 7.40
C GLY A 163 5.41 -20.82 6.15
N THR A 164 5.35 -21.96 5.47
CA THR A 164 5.95 -22.14 4.15
C THR A 164 4.90 -22.55 3.16
N LYS A 165 4.99 -22.00 1.94
CA LYS A 165 4.05 -22.28 0.84
C LYS A 165 4.74 -23.15 -0.18
N ILE A 166 4.22 -24.35 -0.40
CA ILE A 166 4.67 -25.25 -1.47
C ILE A 166 3.83 -24.92 -2.71
N ARG A 167 4.49 -24.64 -3.83
CA ARG A 167 3.83 -24.28 -5.09
C ARG A 167 4.10 -25.32 -6.16
N ASN A 168 3.12 -25.53 -7.03
CA ASN A 168 3.32 -26.30 -8.25
C ASN A 168 4.04 -25.48 -9.33
N LEU A 169 4.33 -26.11 -10.47
CA LEU A 169 5.02 -25.48 -11.61
C LEU A 169 4.24 -24.29 -12.20
N THR A 170 2.92 -24.23 -11.98
CA THR A 170 2.07 -23.10 -12.43
C THR A 170 1.98 -21.98 -11.39
N GLY A 171 2.72 -22.09 -10.26
CA GLY A 171 2.75 -21.07 -9.20
C GLY A 171 1.62 -21.15 -8.18
N ASN A 172 0.67 -22.08 -8.32
CA ASN A 172 -0.42 -22.27 -7.36
C ASN A 172 0.08 -22.92 -6.07
N ILE A 173 -0.43 -22.47 -4.92
CA ILE A 173 -0.13 -23.08 -3.63
C ILE A 173 -0.84 -24.43 -3.57
N ILE A 174 -0.07 -25.50 -3.34
CA ILE A 174 -0.57 -26.86 -3.23
C ILE A 174 -0.50 -27.39 -1.79
N ASP A 175 0.33 -26.78 -0.95
CA ASP A 175 0.45 -27.14 0.47
C ASP A 175 1.02 -25.96 1.26
N THR A 176 0.72 -25.94 2.57
CA THR A 176 1.29 -25.01 3.53
C THR A 176 1.70 -25.75 4.79
N LYS A 177 2.95 -25.60 5.20
CA LYS A 177 3.47 -26.18 6.45
C LYS A 177 3.83 -25.08 7.41
N ILE A 178 3.60 -25.32 8.70
CA ILE A 178 3.97 -24.42 9.79
C ILE A 178 5.12 -25.06 10.55
N TYR A 179 6.20 -24.31 10.73
CA TYR A 179 7.38 -24.71 11.50
C TYR A 179 7.50 -23.80 12.72
N GLY A 180 7.85 -24.37 13.86
CA GLY A 180 8.03 -23.65 15.12
C GLY A 180 7.18 -24.23 16.24
N PRO A 181 6.81 -23.41 17.23
CA PRO A 181 5.99 -23.85 18.36
C PRO A 181 4.63 -24.41 17.92
N THR A 182 4.08 -25.34 18.71
CA THR A 182 2.73 -25.86 18.45
C THR A 182 1.68 -24.74 18.50
N VAL A 183 0.75 -24.76 17.58
CA VAL A 183 -0.36 -23.81 17.48
C VAL A 183 -1.62 -24.30 18.20
N GLU A 184 -1.66 -25.59 18.55
CA GLU A 184 -2.83 -26.20 19.18
C GLU A 184 -3.13 -25.55 20.53
N GLY A 185 -4.38 -25.17 20.75
CA GLY A 185 -4.86 -24.54 21.99
C GLY A 185 -4.37 -23.11 22.23
N LYS A 186 -3.67 -22.49 21.26
CA LYS A 186 -3.12 -21.14 21.40
C LYS A 186 -3.92 -20.08 20.65
N HIS A 187 -3.97 -18.89 21.25
CA HIS A 187 -4.42 -17.70 20.55
C HIS A 187 -3.32 -17.23 19.61
N CYS A 188 -3.51 -17.42 18.31
CA CYS A 188 -2.52 -17.11 17.28
C CYS A 188 -2.88 -15.83 16.53
N LEU A 189 -1.87 -15.02 16.23
CA LEU A 189 -1.98 -13.86 15.34
C LEU A 189 -1.15 -14.09 14.08
N ILE A 190 -1.80 -14.10 12.92
CA ILE A 190 -1.13 -14.15 11.62
C ILE A 190 -0.80 -12.72 11.21
N VAL A 191 0.46 -12.46 10.88
CA VAL A 191 0.96 -11.11 10.59
C VAL A 191 1.64 -11.05 9.23
#